data_e8d317e49113bb25f61dc870054854de
#
_entry.id   e8d317e49113bb25f61dc870054854de
#
_cell.length_a   1.000
_cell.length_b   1.000
_cell.length_c   1.000
_cell.angle_alpha   90.00
_cell.angle_beta   90.00
_cell.angle_gamma   90.00
#
_symmetry.space_group_name_H-M   'P 1'
#
loop_
_entity.id
_entity.type
_entity.pdbx_description
1 polymer ?
#
loop_
_entity_poly.entity_id
_entity_poly.type
_entity_poly.pdbx_seq_one_letter_code
_entity_poly.pdbx_strand_id
1 'polypeptide(L)'
;MKQIEQQAPSAYLQIIKESKKIGFNQFCDYKTGFFLKGLAAAKQSGRFLELGTGTGASASWILEGMDETSTLITVDIDPAVHAVAKQMLGHDTRITFHCEEGSAFIQTMTETFDFIFADTWPGKFDLLDKTLEQLNVGGFYVIHDVLPHEKLPEEYRIKAPTLVQALRNRKDMTITEMDWSTGVLLAIKTAE
;
A
#
# COMPACT_ATOMS: atom_id res chain seq x y z
N MET A 1 14.82 4.93 18.71
CA MET A 1 14.22 3.64 18.30
C MET A 1 13.14 3.15 19.26
N LYS A 2 13.42 2.91 20.56
CA LYS A 2 12.39 2.41 21.52
C LYS A 2 11.09 3.22 21.61
N GLN A 3 11.12 4.55 21.46
CA GLN A 3 9.90 5.39 21.47
C GLN A 3 9.06 5.24 20.20
N ILE A 4 9.67 4.97 19.06
CA ILE A 4 8.98 4.76 17.79
C ILE A 4 8.26 3.41 17.79
N GLU A 5 8.91 2.36 18.30
CA GLU A 5 8.32 1.02 18.43
C GLU A 5 7.07 1.02 19.34
N GLN A 6 7.03 1.85 20.38
CA GLN A 6 5.90 1.98 21.30
C GLN A 6 4.64 2.62 20.66
N GLN A 7 4.79 3.27 19.51
CA GLN A 7 3.69 3.91 18.78
C GLN A 7 3.21 3.08 17.58
N ALA A 8 3.87 1.96 17.30
CA ALA A 8 3.44 1.05 16.25
C ALA A 8 2.15 0.31 16.66
N PRO A 9 1.29 -0.03 15.68
CA PRO A 9 0.15 -0.90 15.96
C PRO A 9 0.59 -2.20 16.64
N SER A 10 -0.16 -2.66 17.63
CA SER A 10 0.17 -3.92 18.31
C SER A 10 0.20 -5.10 17.35
N ALA A 11 -0.70 -5.10 16.35
CA ALA A 11 -0.74 -6.08 15.29
C ALA A 11 0.54 -6.08 14.43
N TYR A 12 1.10 -4.90 14.11
CA TYR A 12 2.33 -4.78 13.32
C TYR A 12 3.50 -5.57 13.93
N LEU A 13 3.75 -5.41 15.23
CA LEU A 13 4.85 -6.11 15.92
C LEU A 13 4.66 -7.64 15.90
N GLN A 14 3.42 -8.09 16.05
CA GLN A 14 3.11 -9.51 15.98
C GLN A 14 3.25 -10.05 14.54
N ILE A 15 2.77 -9.30 13.55
CA ILE A 15 2.92 -9.62 12.13
C ILE A 15 4.40 -9.81 11.77
N ILE A 16 5.28 -8.87 12.15
CA ILE A 16 6.72 -8.98 11.90
C ILE A 16 7.31 -10.27 12.51
N LYS A 17 6.86 -10.64 13.70
CA LYS A 17 7.31 -11.87 14.36
C LYS A 17 6.86 -13.12 13.61
N GLU A 18 5.60 -13.18 13.17
CA GLU A 18 5.05 -14.31 12.41
C GLU A 18 5.67 -14.39 11.00
N SER A 19 5.88 -13.25 10.33
CA SER A 19 6.55 -13.16 9.03
C SER A 19 7.92 -13.82 9.03
N LYS A 20 8.71 -13.54 10.05
CA LYS A 20 10.05 -14.12 10.21
C LYS A 20 10.03 -15.65 10.35
N LYS A 21 8.99 -16.22 10.92
CA LYS A 21 8.85 -17.68 11.07
C LYS A 21 8.67 -18.39 9.73
N ILE A 22 8.03 -17.73 8.76
CA ILE A 22 7.85 -18.24 7.40
C ILE A 22 8.91 -17.75 6.42
N GLY A 23 9.95 -17.05 6.90
CA GLY A 23 11.04 -16.53 6.07
C GLY A 23 10.67 -15.28 5.27
N PHE A 24 9.52 -14.66 5.50
CA PHE A 24 9.10 -13.45 4.81
C PHE A 24 9.70 -12.21 5.48
N ASN A 25 10.39 -11.36 4.69
CA ASN A 25 11.11 -10.18 5.18
C ASN A 25 10.76 -8.89 4.41
N GLN A 26 9.75 -8.94 3.53
CA GLN A 26 9.29 -7.80 2.74
C GLN A 26 8.14 -7.11 3.48
N PHE A 27 8.45 -6.11 4.27
CA PHE A 27 7.44 -5.33 4.99
C PHE A 27 7.88 -3.87 5.10
N CYS A 28 6.91 -2.97 5.12
CA CYS A 28 7.18 -1.54 5.23
C CYS A 28 7.87 -1.21 6.56
N ASP A 29 8.77 -0.23 6.53
CA ASP A 29 9.43 0.31 7.72
C ASP A 29 8.50 1.24 8.54
N TYR A 30 8.96 1.63 9.73
CA TYR A 30 8.18 2.49 10.61
C TYR A 30 7.81 3.85 10.01
N LYS A 31 8.72 4.49 9.22
CA LYS A 31 8.43 5.80 8.63
C LYS A 31 7.31 5.69 7.61
N THR A 32 7.40 4.67 6.74
CA THR A 32 6.34 4.35 5.79
C THR A 32 5.04 4.02 6.52
N GLY A 33 5.10 3.20 7.57
CA GLY A 33 3.93 2.87 8.38
C GLY A 33 3.25 4.08 9.00
N PHE A 34 4.00 4.97 9.67
CA PHE A 34 3.45 6.22 10.22
C PHE A 34 2.85 7.12 9.15
N PHE A 35 3.47 7.17 7.98
CA PHE A 35 2.98 7.95 6.86
C PHE A 35 1.63 7.41 6.36
N LEU A 36 1.52 6.08 6.14
CA LEU A 36 0.27 5.43 5.77
C LEU A 36 -0.85 5.68 6.79
N LYS A 37 -0.54 5.50 8.09
CA LYS A 37 -1.47 5.80 9.18
C LYS A 37 -1.96 7.25 9.16
N GLY A 38 -1.04 8.21 8.98
CA GLY A 38 -1.38 9.64 8.93
C GLY A 38 -2.27 9.99 7.74
N LEU A 39 -1.97 9.43 6.56
CA LEU A 39 -2.79 9.62 5.36
C LEU A 39 -4.18 8.95 5.51
N ALA A 40 -4.23 7.75 6.11
CA ALA A 40 -5.50 7.08 6.38
C ALA A 40 -6.40 7.90 7.31
N ALA A 41 -5.84 8.46 8.38
CA ALA A 41 -6.58 9.33 9.30
C ALA A 41 -7.15 10.61 8.66
N ALA A 42 -6.57 11.04 7.53
CA ALA A 42 -7.06 12.18 6.77
C ALA A 42 -8.27 11.85 5.86
N LYS A 43 -8.64 10.57 5.73
CA LYS A 43 -9.74 10.08 4.87
C LYS A 43 -10.85 9.46 5.72
N GLN A 44 -11.72 10.30 6.28
CA GLN A 44 -12.87 9.83 7.05
C GLN A 44 -13.91 9.18 6.14
N SER A 45 -14.48 8.06 6.59
CA SER A 45 -15.42 7.23 5.82
C SER A 45 -14.84 6.83 4.45
N GLY A 46 -13.51 6.69 4.39
CA GLY A 46 -12.78 6.46 3.15
C GLY A 46 -12.83 5.00 2.70
N ARG A 47 -12.70 4.82 1.40
CA ARG A 47 -12.52 3.50 0.77
C ARG A 47 -11.07 3.34 0.39
N PHE A 48 -10.44 2.31 0.93
CA PHE A 48 -9.02 2.04 0.82
C PHE A 48 -8.77 0.78 0.00
N LEU A 49 -7.74 0.82 -0.84
CA LEU A 49 -7.22 -0.33 -1.57
C LEU A 49 -5.73 -0.50 -1.26
N GLU A 50 -5.32 -1.72 -0.97
CA GLU A 50 -3.93 -2.12 -0.88
C GLU A 50 -3.65 -3.21 -1.91
N LEU A 51 -2.68 -2.98 -2.78
CA LEU A 51 -2.16 -3.93 -3.75
C LEU A 51 -0.80 -4.43 -3.25
N GLY A 52 -0.76 -5.67 -2.78
CA GLY A 52 0.37 -6.28 -2.09
C GLY A 52 0.14 -6.36 -0.57
N THR A 53 -0.73 -7.28 -0.13
CA THR A 53 -1.00 -7.51 1.30
C THR A 53 0.24 -7.99 2.06
N GLY A 54 1.03 -8.87 1.42
CA GLY A 54 2.07 -9.61 2.11
C GLY A 54 1.52 -10.27 3.37
N THR A 55 2.20 -10.14 4.47
CA THR A 55 1.76 -10.63 5.78
C THR A 55 0.86 -9.64 6.56
N GLY A 56 0.47 -8.50 5.93
CA GLY A 56 -0.43 -7.52 6.51
C GLY A 56 0.26 -6.40 7.30
N ALA A 57 1.56 -6.22 7.12
CA ALA A 57 2.31 -5.21 7.87
C ALA A 57 1.80 -3.78 7.58
N SER A 58 1.72 -3.39 6.31
CA SER A 58 1.19 -2.10 5.86
C SER A 58 -0.30 -1.95 6.15
N ALA A 59 -1.09 -3.01 5.89
CA ALA A 59 -2.52 -3.04 6.24
C ALA A 59 -2.77 -2.70 7.71
N SER A 60 -1.92 -3.18 8.63
CA SER A 60 -2.06 -2.89 10.07
C SER A 60 -1.90 -1.40 10.40
N TRP A 61 -1.04 -0.68 9.69
CA TRP A 61 -0.87 0.75 9.82
C TRP A 61 -2.02 1.55 9.21
N ILE A 62 -2.51 1.11 8.05
CA ILE A 62 -3.68 1.71 7.39
C ILE A 62 -4.89 1.60 8.31
N LEU A 63 -5.20 0.39 8.80
CA LEU A 63 -6.31 0.13 9.74
C LEU A 63 -6.22 0.96 11.02
N GLU A 64 -5.03 1.16 11.56
CA GLU A 64 -4.79 1.98 12.76
C GLU A 64 -5.10 3.47 12.51
N GLY A 65 -5.01 3.94 11.25
CA GLY A 65 -5.35 5.31 10.88
C GLY A 65 -6.81 5.50 10.48
N MET A 66 -7.47 4.45 10.01
CA MET A 66 -8.86 4.50 9.55
C MET A 66 -9.86 4.71 10.68
N ASP A 67 -10.93 5.45 10.41
CA ASP A 67 -12.10 5.51 11.30
C ASP A 67 -12.97 4.25 11.20
N GLU A 68 -14.01 4.18 12.04
CA GLU A 68 -14.90 3.01 12.15
C GLU A 68 -15.79 2.77 10.92
N THR A 69 -15.97 3.78 10.09
CA THR A 69 -16.85 3.73 8.90
C THR A 69 -16.06 3.50 7.60
N SER A 70 -14.77 3.59 7.65
CA SER A 70 -13.87 3.33 6.52
C SER A 70 -13.76 1.84 6.22
N THR A 71 -13.44 1.51 4.97
CA THR A 71 -13.24 0.11 4.52
C THR A 71 -11.92 -0.04 3.77
N LEU A 72 -11.27 -1.18 3.94
CA LEU A 72 -10.01 -1.57 3.27
C LEU A 72 -10.20 -2.87 2.49
N ILE A 73 -9.92 -2.83 1.21
CA ILE A 73 -9.70 -4.03 0.39
C ILE A 73 -8.19 -4.23 0.26
N THR A 74 -7.72 -5.46 0.51
CA THR A 74 -6.31 -5.81 0.34
C THR A 74 -6.16 -7.06 -0.51
N VAL A 75 -5.19 -7.05 -1.44
CA VAL A 75 -5.03 -8.07 -2.49
C VAL A 75 -3.61 -8.62 -2.49
N ASP A 76 -3.47 -9.94 -2.51
CA ASP A 76 -2.18 -10.62 -2.70
C ASP A 76 -2.38 -11.96 -3.40
N ILE A 77 -1.40 -12.36 -4.20
CA ILE A 77 -1.42 -13.63 -4.93
C ILE A 77 -0.94 -14.81 -4.08
N ASP A 78 -0.07 -14.56 -3.09
CA ASP A 78 0.57 -15.62 -2.30
C ASP A 78 -0.32 -16.04 -1.11
N PRO A 79 -0.94 -17.24 -1.15
CA PRO A 79 -1.82 -17.71 -0.08
C PRO A 79 -1.09 -17.91 1.26
N ALA A 80 0.23 -18.14 1.27
CA ALA A 80 0.96 -18.38 2.50
C ALA A 80 1.14 -17.10 3.31
N VAL A 81 1.56 -16.00 2.67
CA VAL A 81 1.68 -14.70 3.35
C VAL A 81 0.31 -14.12 3.68
N HIS A 82 -0.65 -14.29 2.78
CA HIS A 82 -2.03 -13.86 2.96
C HIS A 82 -2.73 -14.55 4.15
N ALA A 83 -2.41 -15.82 4.42
CA ALA A 83 -2.92 -16.56 5.58
C ALA A 83 -2.46 -15.93 6.91
N VAL A 84 -1.21 -15.41 6.97
CA VAL A 84 -0.70 -14.68 8.14
C VAL A 84 -1.46 -13.39 8.32
N ALA A 85 -1.65 -12.61 7.25
CA ALA A 85 -2.42 -11.36 7.29
C ALA A 85 -3.85 -11.61 7.81
N LYS A 86 -4.53 -12.62 7.27
CA LYS A 86 -5.88 -13.03 7.72
C LYS A 86 -5.93 -13.47 9.17
N GLN A 87 -4.94 -14.23 9.63
CA GLN A 87 -4.87 -14.65 11.03
C GLN A 87 -4.72 -13.45 11.97
N MET A 88 -3.93 -12.46 11.58
CA MET A 88 -3.58 -11.32 12.44
C MET A 88 -4.61 -10.19 12.40
N LEU A 89 -5.24 -9.95 11.26
CA LEU A 89 -6.10 -8.81 11.02
C LEU A 89 -7.56 -9.18 10.69
N GLY A 90 -7.87 -10.45 10.46
CA GLY A 90 -9.20 -10.88 10.02
C GLY A 90 -10.31 -10.73 11.07
N HIS A 91 -9.99 -10.30 12.28
CA HIS A 91 -10.97 -9.92 13.30
C HIS A 91 -11.49 -8.48 13.14
N ASP A 92 -10.81 -7.63 12.37
CA ASP A 92 -11.25 -6.28 12.05
C ASP A 92 -12.28 -6.35 10.92
N THR A 93 -13.48 -5.85 11.19
CA THR A 93 -14.60 -5.91 10.23
C THR A 93 -14.48 -4.92 9.07
N ARG A 94 -13.52 -4.00 9.13
CA ARG A 94 -13.26 -2.99 8.10
C ARG A 94 -12.42 -3.52 6.94
N ILE A 95 -11.73 -4.67 7.10
CA ILE A 95 -10.83 -5.22 6.08
C ILE A 95 -11.46 -6.40 5.34
N THR A 96 -11.32 -6.39 4.02
CA THR A 96 -11.68 -7.51 3.12
C THR A 96 -10.42 -7.99 2.39
N PHE A 97 -10.23 -9.31 2.40
CA PHE A 97 -9.05 -9.96 1.84
C PHE A 97 -9.36 -10.67 0.53
N HIS A 98 -8.60 -10.36 -0.52
CA HIS A 98 -8.63 -11.02 -1.81
C HIS A 98 -7.32 -11.76 -2.06
N CYS A 99 -7.38 -13.08 -2.14
CA CYS A 99 -6.21 -13.92 -2.48
C CYS A 99 -6.28 -14.26 -3.97
N GLU A 100 -5.82 -13.34 -4.80
CA GLU A 100 -5.85 -13.45 -6.26
C GLU A 100 -4.75 -12.60 -6.92
N GLU A 101 -4.56 -12.78 -8.21
CA GLU A 101 -3.59 -12.02 -8.99
C GLU A 101 -4.04 -10.55 -9.13
N GLY A 102 -3.14 -9.61 -8.76
CA GLY A 102 -3.48 -8.19 -8.67
C GLY A 102 -3.93 -7.55 -9.99
N SER A 103 -3.36 -7.96 -11.14
CA SER A 103 -3.80 -7.46 -12.44
C SER A 103 -5.21 -7.96 -12.78
N ALA A 104 -5.58 -9.18 -12.41
CA ALA A 104 -6.93 -9.70 -12.59
C ALA A 104 -7.94 -8.91 -11.72
N PHE A 105 -7.58 -8.64 -10.46
CA PHE A 105 -8.38 -7.81 -9.57
C PHE A 105 -8.60 -6.40 -10.17
N ILE A 106 -7.52 -5.71 -10.59
CA ILE A 106 -7.59 -4.37 -11.18
C ILE A 106 -8.46 -4.36 -12.46
N GLN A 107 -8.39 -5.42 -13.28
CA GLN A 107 -9.18 -5.50 -14.50
C GLN A 107 -10.67 -5.60 -14.26
N THR A 108 -11.08 -6.18 -13.15
CA THR A 108 -12.49 -6.45 -12.82
C THR A 108 -13.08 -5.48 -11.79
N MET A 109 -12.25 -4.71 -11.07
CA MET A 109 -12.74 -3.76 -10.08
C MET A 109 -13.55 -2.63 -10.73
N THR A 110 -14.68 -2.30 -10.12
CA THR A 110 -15.58 -1.22 -10.56
C THR A 110 -15.74 -0.12 -9.52
N GLU A 111 -15.18 -0.34 -8.35
CA GLU A 111 -15.26 0.57 -7.21
C GLU A 111 -14.20 1.65 -7.33
N THR A 112 -14.49 2.82 -6.74
CA THR A 112 -13.52 3.91 -6.62
C THR A 112 -13.02 4.03 -5.19
N PHE A 113 -11.82 4.59 -5.02
CA PHE A 113 -11.11 4.64 -3.76
C PHE A 113 -10.63 6.06 -3.43
N ASP A 114 -10.57 6.37 -2.14
CA ASP A 114 -10.02 7.61 -1.62
C ASP A 114 -8.53 7.48 -1.29
N PHE A 115 -8.07 6.23 -1.23
CA PHE A 115 -6.70 5.89 -0.94
C PHE A 115 -6.34 4.57 -1.63
N ILE A 116 -5.23 4.54 -2.37
CA ILE A 116 -4.66 3.33 -2.95
C ILE A 116 -3.19 3.25 -2.55
N PHE A 117 -2.78 2.15 -1.92
CA PHE A 117 -1.38 1.83 -1.65
C PHE A 117 -0.92 0.69 -2.57
N ALA A 118 0.11 0.94 -3.39
CA ALA A 118 0.65 -0.03 -4.32
C ALA A 118 2.08 -0.42 -3.92
N ASP A 119 2.22 -1.63 -3.37
CA ASP A 119 3.50 -2.22 -2.94
C ASP A 119 3.78 -3.55 -3.65
N THR A 120 3.26 -3.69 -4.85
CA THR A 120 3.46 -4.83 -5.74
C THR A 120 3.60 -4.38 -7.18
N TRP A 121 3.76 -5.33 -8.10
CA TRP A 121 3.91 -5.03 -9.52
C TRP A 121 2.63 -4.47 -10.18
N PRO A 122 1.46 -5.14 -10.05
CA PRO A 122 0.20 -4.59 -10.52
C PRO A 122 -0.18 -3.28 -9.84
N GLY A 123 -0.76 -2.38 -10.61
CA GLY A 123 -1.12 -1.04 -10.15
C GLY A 123 0.04 -0.05 -10.17
N LYS A 124 1.30 -0.54 -10.25
CA LYS A 124 2.52 0.27 -10.26
C LYS A 124 3.18 0.25 -11.66
N PHE A 125 3.67 -0.89 -12.10
CA PHE A 125 4.35 -1.04 -13.40
C PHE A 125 3.43 -1.61 -14.48
N ASP A 126 2.34 -2.23 -14.08
CA ASP A 126 1.30 -2.77 -14.92
C ASP A 126 -0.05 -2.23 -14.49
N LEU A 127 -0.91 -1.88 -15.46
CA LEU A 127 -2.25 -1.33 -15.25
C LEU A 127 -2.29 -0.04 -14.39
N LEU A 128 -1.22 0.77 -14.40
CA LEU A 128 -1.16 2.03 -13.66
C LEU A 128 -2.35 2.95 -13.97
N ASP A 129 -2.59 3.26 -15.26
CA ASP A 129 -3.65 4.18 -15.66
C ASP A 129 -5.02 3.67 -15.21
N LYS A 130 -5.30 2.38 -15.37
CA LYS A 130 -6.55 1.78 -14.92
C LYS A 130 -6.72 1.85 -13.39
N THR A 131 -5.63 1.70 -12.65
CA THR A 131 -5.64 1.88 -11.20
C THR A 131 -5.93 3.33 -10.80
N LEU A 132 -5.34 4.29 -11.51
CA LEU A 132 -5.54 5.72 -11.26
C LEU A 132 -6.94 6.22 -11.69
N GLU A 133 -7.57 5.57 -12.67
CA GLU A 133 -8.99 5.82 -13.02
C GLU A 133 -9.92 5.55 -11.83
N GLN A 134 -9.60 4.56 -11.00
CA GLN A 134 -10.37 4.22 -9.81
C GLN A 134 -10.05 5.10 -8.58
N LEU A 135 -9.13 6.04 -8.68
CA LEU A 135 -8.84 6.98 -7.61
C LEU A 135 -9.79 8.19 -7.70
N ASN A 136 -10.46 8.51 -6.60
CA ASN A 136 -11.32 9.70 -6.50
C ASN A 136 -10.50 10.99 -6.58
N VAL A 137 -11.09 12.08 -7.07
CA VAL A 137 -10.48 13.42 -6.96
C VAL A 137 -10.26 13.75 -5.49
N GLY A 138 -9.08 14.26 -5.15
CA GLY A 138 -8.60 14.40 -3.78
C GLY A 138 -8.07 13.10 -3.17
N GLY A 139 -8.15 11.97 -3.87
CA GLY A 139 -7.64 10.69 -3.43
C GLY A 139 -6.12 10.63 -3.39
N PHE A 140 -5.59 9.74 -2.57
CA PHE A 140 -4.16 9.50 -2.39
C PHE A 140 -3.76 8.19 -3.07
N TYR A 141 -2.79 8.26 -3.98
CA TYR A 141 -2.10 7.10 -4.54
C TYR A 141 -0.68 7.07 -3.97
N VAL A 142 -0.37 6.05 -3.18
CA VAL A 142 0.92 5.89 -2.52
C VAL A 142 1.64 4.69 -3.13
N ILE A 143 2.88 4.89 -3.53
CA ILE A 143 3.73 3.83 -4.08
C ILE A 143 4.97 3.68 -3.20
N HIS A 144 5.31 2.44 -2.88
CA HIS A 144 6.58 2.07 -2.25
C HIS A 144 7.57 1.53 -3.28
N ASP A 145 8.86 1.48 -2.95
CA ASP A 145 9.93 0.96 -3.81
C ASP A 145 10.10 1.74 -5.13
N VAL A 146 10.16 3.07 -5.04
CA VAL A 146 10.34 3.95 -6.22
C VAL A 146 11.76 4.44 -6.43
N LEU A 147 12.67 4.25 -5.46
CA LEU A 147 14.09 4.59 -5.62
C LEU A 147 14.88 3.36 -6.11
N PRO A 148 15.87 3.55 -6.98
CA PRO A 148 16.81 2.50 -7.33
C PRO A 148 17.61 2.06 -6.10
N HIS A 149 17.28 0.90 -5.54
CA HIS A 149 17.92 0.35 -4.35
C HIS A 149 18.43 -1.05 -4.63
N GLU A 150 19.65 -1.39 -4.16
CA GLU A 150 20.29 -2.69 -4.42
C GLU A 150 19.50 -3.91 -3.92
N LYS A 151 18.64 -3.71 -2.89
CA LYS A 151 17.74 -4.76 -2.36
C LYS A 151 16.57 -5.07 -3.26
N LEU A 152 16.24 -4.19 -4.22
CA LEU A 152 15.14 -4.39 -5.14
C LEU A 152 15.57 -5.22 -6.34
N PRO A 153 14.67 -6.04 -6.91
CA PRO A 153 14.91 -6.72 -8.18
C PRO A 153 15.35 -5.75 -9.27
N GLU A 154 16.20 -6.22 -10.20
CA GLU A 154 16.72 -5.39 -11.28
C GLU A 154 15.61 -4.72 -12.11
N GLU A 155 14.55 -5.44 -12.39
CA GLU A 155 13.40 -4.91 -13.13
C GLU A 155 12.75 -3.70 -12.45
N TYR A 156 12.63 -3.70 -11.11
CA TYR A 156 12.14 -2.54 -10.34
C TYR A 156 13.08 -1.35 -10.52
N ARG A 157 14.38 -1.57 -10.41
CA ARG A 157 15.39 -0.51 -10.55
C ARG A 157 15.37 0.14 -11.92
N ILE A 158 15.07 -0.64 -12.96
CA ILE A 158 14.97 -0.15 -14.34
C ILE A 158 13.65 0.61 -14.57
N LYS A 159 12.53 0.09 -14.06
CA LYS A 159 11.19 0.65 -14.32
C LYS A 159 10.80 1.82 -13.40
N ALA A 160 11.30 1.85 -12.17
CA ALA A 160 10.93 2.88 -11.21
C ALA A 160 11.20 4.32 -11.70
N PRO A 161 12.35 4.66 -12.30
CA PRO A 161 12.58 6.01 -12.83
C PRO A 161 11.59 6.41 -13.92
N THR A 162 11.22 5.47 -14.79
CA THR A 162 10.24 5.72 -15.87
C THR A 162 8.85 5.94 -15.27
N LEU A 163 8.44 5.16 -14.28
CA LEU A 163 7.20 5.32 -13.55
C LEU A 163 7.11 6.70 -12.87
N VAL A 164 8.16 7.07 -12.11
CA VAL A 164 8.21 8.36 -11.43
C VAL A 164 8.11 9.52 -12.43
N GLN A 165 8.83 9.44 -13.56
CA GLN A 165 8.75 10.45 -14.61
C GLN A 165 7.37 10.51 -15.26
N ALA A 166 6.72 9.38 -15.49
CA ALA A 166 5.35 9.33 -16.03
C ALA A 166 4.36 10.02 -15.08
N LEU A 167 4.45 9.75 -13.79
CA LEU A 167 3.61 10.41 -12.78
C LEU A 167 3.88 11.92 -12.68
N ARG A 168 5.15 12.35 -12.71
CA ARG A 168 5.52 13.79 -12.71
C ARG A 168 4.94 14.56 -13.90
N ASN A 169 4.77 13.89 -15.04
CA ASN A 169 4.24 14.51 -16.25
C ASN A 169 2.70 14.63 -16.26
N ARG A 170 2.01 14.01 -15.30
CA ARG A 170 0.55 14.09 -15.19
C ARG A 170 0.13 15.49 -14.71
N LYS A 171 -0.89 16.03 -15.39
CA LYS A 171 -1.47 17.35 -15.05
C LYS A 171 -2.63 17.24 -14.06
N ASP A 172 -3.17 16.05 -13.92
CA ASP A 172 -4.29 15.71 -13.04
C ASP A 172 -3.84 15.27 -11.64
N MET A 173 -2.52 15.35 -11.35
CA MET A 173 -1.96 14.92 -10.07
C MET A 173 -0.92 15.89 -9.52
N THR A 174 -0.86 15.98 -8.20
CA THR A 174 0.24 16.60 -7.45
C THR A 174 1.12 15.52 -6.86
N ILE A 175 2.43 15.57 -7.13
CA ILE A 175 3.39 14.54 -6.78
C ILE A 175 4.32 15.01 -5.67
N THR A 176 4.54 14.16 -4.67
CA THR A 176 5.55 14.32 -3.62
C THR A 176 6.37 13.06 -3.50
N GLU A 177 7.69 13.21 -3.56
CA GLU A 177 8.63 12.10 -3.43
C GLU A 177 9.34 12.16 -2.09
N MET A 178 9.48 11.02 -1.44
CA MET A 178 10.17 10.87 -0.18
C MET A 178 11.32 9.86 -0.36
N ASP A 179 12.48 10.20 0.18
CA ASP A 179 13.74 9.48 -0.01
C ASP A 179 14.11 8.50 1.10
N TRP A 180 13.17 8.20 1.99
CA TRP A 180 13.41 7.19 3.01
C TRP A 180 13.12 5.77 2.53
N SER A 181 13.70 4.77 3.23
CA SER A 181 13.58 3.36 2.87
C SER A 181 14.05 3.11 1.43
N THR A 182 13.26 2.42 0.65
CA THR A 182 13.43 2.15 -0.78
C THR A 182 12.68 3.17 -1.66
N GLY A 183 12.29 4.30 -1.07
CA GLY A 183 11.56 5.39 -1.71
C GLY A 183 10.05 5.22 -1.64
N VAL A 184 9.38 6.33 -1.33
CA VAL A 184 7.92 6.43 -1.31
C VAL A 184 7.50 7.60 -2.19
N LEU A 185 6.44 7.44 -2.97
CA LEU A 185 5.84 8.51 -3.74
C LEU A 185 4.37 8.64 -3.35
N LEU A 186 3.94 9.86 -3.08
CA LEU A 186 2.53 10.24 -2.93
C LEU A 186 2.09 11.01 -4.17
N ALA A 187 1.05 10.54 -4.83
CA ALA A 187 0.32 11.27 -5.86
C ALA A 187 -1.08 11.57 -5.37
N ILE A 188 -1.50 12.83 -5.47
CA ILE A 188 -2.84 13.28 -5.11
C ILE A 188 -3.59 13.63 -6.39
N LYS A 189 -4.72 12.99 -6.66
CA LYS A 189 -5.56 13.30 -7.83
C LYS A 189 -6.24 14.64 -7.64
N THR A 190 -5.99 15.59 -8.54
CA THR A 190 -6.49 16.98 -8.44
C THR A 190 -7.59 17.31 -9.45
N ALA A 191 -7.74 16.47 -10.47
CA ALA A 191 -8.77 16.61 -11.52
C ALA A 191 -9.16 15.24 -12.10
N GLU A 192 -10.25 15.17 -12.84
CA GLU A 192 -10.68 14.00 -13.60
C GLU A 192 -9.78 13.79 -14.83
#